data_06e671066e94b3ccdbe698bc23e5558a
#
_entry.id   06e671066e94b3ccdbe698bc23e5558a
#
_cell.length_a   1.000
_cell.length_b   1.000
_cell.length_c   1.000
_cell.angle_alpha   90.00
_cell.angle_beta   90.00
_cell.angle_gamma   90.00
#
_symmetry.space_group_name_H-M   'P 1'
#
loop_
_entity.id
_entity.type
_entity.pdbx_description
1 polymer ?
#
loop_
_entity_poly.entity_id
_entity_poly.type
_entity_poly.pdbx_seq_one_letter_code
_entity_poly.pdbx_strand_id
1 'polypeptide(L)'
;MRMAQLESHAAIWQIRCVTPAILIGVFVFLFGLIIGSFLNVCILRIPGGKSIVMPASACPKCGAPIRPYDNIPVLSYLFLGGKCRSCKTPISPMYPLVELITGILFLACYIAFGLTVETLKWAVFSAIMVVLVFTDLRERLLPDVVNYTGFALGLVLSFFTKPTDGTALWIANHLFDFPPPAPVLSFADAILGAVVGSGLLWLVSEAYFRLRGREGMGLGDVKMMLMAGAFLGAKRTLLTILAGSLLGSVLGVAVILAKRKESDYELPFGTFLGMAAILVVFFGTPVVNWYQSLLMVR
;
A
#
# COMPACT_ATOMS: atom_id res chain seq x y z
N MET A 1 -32.26 38.41 -18.98
CA MET A 1 -30.86 38.64 -19.42
C MET A 1 -29.82 38.45 -18.33
N ARG A 2 -29.97 38.99 -17.11
CA ARG A 2 -28.97 38.80 -16.03
C ARG A 2 -28.77 37.35 -15.54
N MET A 3 -29.82 36.52 -15.50
CA MET A 3 -29.71 35.12 -15.04
C MET A 3 -28.91 34.26 -16.00
N ALA A 4 -29.09 34.38 -17.31
CA ALA A 4 -28.33 33.61 -18.31
C ALA A 4 -26.82 33.97 -18.33
N GLN A 5 -26.49 35.24 -17.99
CA GLN A 5 -25.06 35.60 -17.83
C GLN A 5 -24.43 35.01 -16.57
N LEU A 6 -25.17 34.89 -15.47
CA LEU A 6 -24.65 34.25 -14.25
C LEU A 6 -24.41 32.73 -14.44
N GLU A 7 -25.30 32.06 -15.15
CA GLU A 7 -25.14 30.63 -15.49
C GLU A 7 -23.95 30.41 -16.45
N SER A 8 -23.74 31.28 -17.43
CA SER A 8 -22.61 31.20 -18.34
C SER A 8 -21.27 31.44 -17.61
N HIS A 9 -21.21 32.40 -16.70
CA HIS A 9 -20.03 32.61 -15.88
C HIS A 9 -19.74 31.43 -14.93
N ALA A 10 -20.76 30.87 -14.28
CA ALA A 10 -20.60 29.69 -13.43
C ALA A 10 -20.08 28.48 -14.21
N ALA A 11 -20.61 28.25 -15.42
CA ALA A 11 -20.14 27.17 -16.30
C ALA A 11 -18.68 27.39 -16.75
N ILE A 12 -18.28 28.60 -17.10
CA ILE A 12 -16.90 28.92 -17.47
C ILE A 12 -15.94 28.75 -16.28
N TRP A 13 -16.36 29.11 -15.06
CA TRP A 13 -15.56 28.89 -13.86
C TRP A 13 -15.41 27.40 -13.54
N GLN A 14 -16.46 26.59 -13.69
CA GLN A 14 -16.38 25.15 -13.53
C GLN A 14 -15.41 24.52 -14.54
N ILE A 15 -15.49 24.88 -15.82
CA ILE A 15 -14.57 24.38 -16.85
C ILE A 15 -13.12 24.79 -16.57
N ARG A 16 -12.87 26.03 -16.11
CA ARG A 16 -11.52 26.51 -15.77
C ARG A 16 -10.90 25.80 -14.56
N CYS A 17 -11.70 25.32 -13.62
CA CYS A 17 -11.19 24.57 -12.44
C CYS A 17 -11.02 23.08 -12.74
N VAL A 18 -11.83 22.48 -13.62
CA VAL A 18 -11.79 21.06 -13.96
C VAL A 18 -10.54 20.70 -14.81
N THR A 19 -10.17 21.57 -15.76
CA THR A 19 -9.02 21.31 -16.63
C THR A 19 -7.68 21.15 -15.89
N PRO A 20 -7.28 22.02 -14.94
CA PRO A 20 -6.02 21.81 -14.21
C PRO A 20 -6.05 20.59 -13.31
N ALA A 21 -7.19 20.27 -12.68
CA ALA A 21 -7.31 19.06 -11.84
C ALA A 21 -7.12 17.77 -12.65
N ILE A 22 -7.67 17.70 -13.85
CA ILE A 22 -7.49 16.55 -14.76
C ILE A 22 -6.02 16.44 -15.20
N LEU A 23 -5.40 17.56 -15.57
CA LEU A 23 -3.99 17.56 -15.99
C LEU A 23 -3.05 17.10 -14.86
N ILE A 24 -3.28 17.56 -13.62
CA ILE A 24 -2.53 17.09 -12.46
C ILE A 24 -2.78 15.60 -12.22
N GLY A 25 -4.02 15.13 -12.33
CA GLY A 25 -4.37 13.71 -12.19
C GLY A 25 -3.65 12.83 -13.21
N VAL A 26 -3.61 13.27 -14.47
CA VAL A 26 -2.86 12.57 -15.54
C VAL A 26 -1.36 12.55 -15.21
N PHE A 27 -0.80 13.67 -14.77
CA PHE A 27 0.62 13.73 -14.38
C PHE A 27 0.92 12.78 -13.20
N VAL A 28 0.08 12.77 -12.16
CA VAL A 28 0.23 11.88 -10.99
C VAL A 28 0.14 10.40 -11.40
N PHE A 29 -0.80 10.07 -12.31
CA PHE A 29 -0.91 8.72 -12.86
C PHE A 29 0.36 8.30 -13.62
N LEU A 30 0.83 9.14 -14.54
CA LEU A 30 2.05 8.86 -15.31
C LEU A 30 3.29 8.76 -14.42
N PHE A 31 3.39 9.62 -13.41
CA PHE A 31 4.44 9.53 -12.40
C PHE A 31 4.37 8.21 -11.63
N GLY A 32 3.16 7.78 -11.25
CA GLY A 32 2.91 6.49 -10.61
C GLY A 32 3.33 5.31 -11.49
N LEU A 33 3.12 5.36 -12.81
CA LEU A 33 3.62 4.34 -13.74
C LEU A 33 5.16 4.26 -13.73
N ILE A 34 5.85 5.40 -13.73
CA ILE A 34 7.32 5.47 -13.67
C ILE A 34 7.83 4.88 -12.36
N ILE A 35 7.23 5.25 -11.23
CA ILE A 35 7.54 4.64 -9.93
C ILE A 35 7.29 3.14 -9.98
N GLY A 36 6.17 2.67 -10.53
CA GLY A 36 5.85 1.25 -10.68
C GLY A 36 6.92 0.47 -11.46
N SER A 37 7.49 1.07 -12.51
CA SER A 37 8.61 0.47 -13.23
C SER A 37 9.85 0.31 -12.34
N PHE A 38 10.13 1.28 -11.48
CA PHE A 38 11.19 1.16 -10.47
C PHE A 38 10.85 0.12 -9.39
N LEU A 39 9.59 0.03 -8.96
CA LEU A 39 9.17 -0.98 -7.99
C LEU A 39 9.39 -2.41 -8.52
N ASN A 40 9.25 -2.66 -9.82
CA ASN A 40 9.62 -3.93 -10.43
C ASN A 40 11.08 -4.30 -10.18
N VAL A 41 12.00 -3.34 -10.23
CA VAL A 41 13.41 -3.56 -9.90
C VAL A 41 13.56 -3.90 -8.43
N CYS A 42 12.86 -3.20 -7.54
CA CYS A 42 12.87 -3.48 -6.09
C CYS A 42 12.37 -4.91 -5.80
N ILE A 43 11.21 -5.30 -6.36
CA ILE A 43 10.60 -6.63 -6.20
C ILE A 43 11.56 -7.76 -6.62
N LEU A 44 12.33 -7.54 -7.68
CA LEU A 44 13.22 -8.57 -8.21
C LEU A 44 14.59 -8.63 -7.53
N ARG A 45 15.07 -7.52 -7.01
CA ARG A 45 16.46 -7.43 -6.54
C ARG A 45 16.60 -7.41 -5.04
N ILE A 46 15.68 -6.78 -4.30
CA ILE A 46 15.80 -6.66 -2.84
C ILE A 46 15.78 -8.02 -2.15
N PRO A 47 14.89 -8.98 -2.48
CA PRO A 47 14.88 -10.29 -1.83
C PRO A 47 16.21 -11.03 -1.95
N GLY A 48 16.88 -10.90 -3.10
CA GLY A 48 18.19 -11.51 -3.36
C GLY A 48 19.38 -10.68 -2.87
N GLY A 49 19.19 -9.58 -2.11
CA GLY A 49 20.27 -8.71 -1.63
C GLY A 49 21.04 -7.97 -2.72
N LYS A 50 20.45 -7.85 -3.94
CA LYS A 50 21.12 -7.23 -5.09
C LYS A 50 20.91 -5.72 -5.09
N SER A 51 21.89 -4.98 -5.63
CA SER A 51 21.79 -3.54 -5.79
C SER A 51 20.61 -3.16 -6.72
N ILE A 52 19.81 -2.19 -6.28
CA ILE A 52 18.69 -1.62 -7.06
C ILE A 52 19.17 -0.58 -8.09
N VAL A 53 20.41 -0.14 -8.00
CA VAL A 53 21.01 0.90 -8.86
C VAL A 53 21.80 0.28 -10.01
N MET A 54 22.67 -0.68 -9.71
CA MET A 54 23.58 -1.29 -10.70
C MET A 54 23.50 -2.82 -10.65
N PRO A 55 23.66 -3.51 -11.75
CA PRO A 55 23.78 -3.04 -13.13
C PRO A 55 22.45 -2.53 -13.71
N ALA A 56 22.48 -1.86 -14.88
CA ALA A 56 21.28 -1.48 -15.63
C ALA A 56 20.38 -2.70 -15.93
N SER A 57 19.10 -2.46 -16.20
CA SER A 57 18.15 -3.51 -16.52
C SER A 57 18.47 -4.18 -17.85
N ALA A 58 18.49 -5.52 -17.86
CA ALA A 58 18.80 -6.32 -19.03
C ALA A 58 17.84 -7.53 -19.13
N CYS A 59 17.73 -8.08 -20.33
CA CYS A 59 16.94 -9.30 -20.54
C CYS A 59 17.58 -10.47 -19.78
N PRO A 60 16.85 -11.19 -18.92
CA PRO A 60 17.41 -12.29 -18.12
C PRO A 60 17.86 -13.48 -18.97
N LYS A 61 17.36 -13.62 -20.22
CA LYS A 61 17.69 -14.74 -21.10
C LYS A 61 18.88 -14.46 -22.01
N CYS A 62 18.95 -13.28 -22.65
CA CYS A 62 19.99 -12.98 -23.62
C CYS A 62 21.00 -11.94 -23.14
N GLY A 63 20.84 -11.35 -21.95
CA GLY A 63 21.72 -10.32 -21.42
C GLY A 63 21.66 -8.96 -22.14
N ALA A 64 20.85 -8.83 -23.20
CA ALA A 64 20.75 -7.58 -23.95
C ALA A 64 20.22 -6.45 -23.05
N PRO A 65 20.89 -5.28 -23.00
CA PRO A 65 20.46 -4.15 -22.20
C PRO A 65 19.10 -3.61 -22.67
N ILE A 66 18.23 -3.24 -21.73
CA ILE A 66 16.93 -2.64 -22.02
C ILE A 66 17.17 -1.16 -22.35
N ARG A 67 16.79 -0.74 -23.55
CA ARG A 67 16.95 0.65 -23.99
C ARG A 67 15.92 1.55 -23.31
N PRO A 68 16.19 2.85 -23.07
CA PRO A 68 15.25 3.74 -22.38
C PRO A 68 13.83 3.75 -22.97
N TYR A 69 13.70 3.73 -24.30
CA TYR A 69 12.39 3.67 -24.96
C TYR A 69 11.70 2.30 -24.88
N ASP A 70 12.43 1.23 -24.54
CA ASP A 70 11.86 -0.09 -24.25
C ASP A 70 11.47 -0.23 -22.77
N ASN A 71 11.70 0.82 -21.97
CA ASN A 71 11.34 0.88 -20.56
C ASN A 71 10.24 1.92 -20.27
N ILE A 72 9.51 2.39 -21.30
CA ILE A 72 8.32 3.23 -21.09
C ILE A 72 7.23 2.36 -20.48
N PRO A 73 6.76 2.68 -19.25
CA PRO A 73 5.86 1.81 -18.51
C PRO A 73 4.60 1.46 -19.30
N VAL A 74 4.17 0.21 -19.22
CA VAL A 74 2.99 -0.37 -19.90
C VAL A 74 3.11 -0.30 -21.44
N LEU A 75 3.41 0.87 -21.99
CA LEU A 75 3.42 1.09 -23.44
C LEU A 75 4.46 0.22 -24.15
N SER A 76 5.69 0.13 -23.61
CA SER A 76 6.74 -0.71 -24.22
C SER A 76 6.34 -2.18 -24.25
N TYR A 77 5.67 -2.67 -23.19
CA TYR A 77 5.17 -4.04 -23.15
C TYR A 77 4.16 -4.29 -24.26
N LEU A 78 3.22 -3.37 -24.48
CA LEU A 78 2.20 -3.47 -25.53
C LEU A 78 2.84 -3.41 -26.94
N PHE A 79 3.73 -2.43 -27.20
CA PHE A 79 4.40 -2.29 -28.49
C PHE A 79 5.33 -3.45 -28.84
N LEU A 80 5.94 -4.08 -27.84
CA LEU A 80 6.79 -5.26 -28.04
C LEU A 80 6.00 -6.58 -28.09
N GLY A 81 4.67 -6.53 -27.89
CA GLY A 81 3.82 -7.72 -27.82
C GLY A 81 4.22 -8.65 -26.67
N GLY A 82 4.64 -8.09 -25.54
CA GLY A 82 5.08 -8.85 -24.37
C GLY A 82 6.35 -9.68 -24.59
N LYS A 83 7.23 -9.31 -25.53
CA LYS A 83 8.42 -10.09 -25.88
C LYS A 83 9.69 -9.23 -25.91
N CYS A 84 10.81 -9.83 -25.55
CA CYS A 84 12.11 -9.16 -25.66
C CYS A 84 12.38 -8.73 -27.10
N ARG A 85 12.88 -7.51 -27.30
CA ARG A 85 13.21 -6.99 -28.63
C ARG A 85 14.24 -7.86 -29.38
N SER A 86 15.26 -8.35 -28.65
CA SER A 86 16.40 -9.09 -29.24
C SER A 86 16.09 -10.58 -29.42
N CYS A 87 15.74 -11.29 -28.34
CA CYS A 87 15.60 -12.75 -28.37
C CYS A 87 14.15 -13.27 -28.42
N LYS A 88 13.17 -12.36 -28.47
CA LYS A 88 11.72 -12.68 -28.54
C LYS A 88 11.19 -13.53 -27.39
N THR A 89 11.95 -13.73 -26.33
CA THR A 89 11.48 -14.40 -25.10
C THR A 89 10.31 -13.61 -24.50
N PRO A 90 9.24 -14.29 -24.00
CA PRO A 90 8.11 -13.64 -23.36
C PRO A 90 8.55 -12.90 -22.08
N ILE A 91 8.02 -11.70 -21.88
CA ILE A 91 8.18 -10.87 -20.70
C ILE A 91 6.99 -11.16 -19.78
N SER A 92 7.23 -11.35 -18.48
CA SER A 92 6.16 -11.59 -17.52
C SER A 92 5.13 -10.46 -17.51
N PRO A 93 3.82 -10.76 -17.50
CA PRO A 93 2.76 -9.75 -17.38
C PRO A 93 2.76 -9.04 -16.00
N MET A 94 3.50 -9.56 -15.03
CA MET A 94 3.67 -8.92 -13.73
C MET A 94 4.26 -7.52 -13.85
N TYR A 95 5.18 -7.28 -14.82
CA TYR A 95 5.82 -5.97 -14.99
C TYR A 95 4.80 -4.86 -15.31
N PRO A 96 4.02 -4.94 -16.39
CA PRO A 96 3.02 -3.92 -16.68
C PRO A 96 1.90 -3.89 -15.65
N LEU A 97 1.61 -5.01 -14.96
CA LEU A 97 0.61 -5.05 -13.89
C LEU A 97 1.04 -4.21 -12.68
N VAL A 98 2.27 -4.36 -12.20
CA VAL A 98 2.83 -3.55 -11.11
C VAL A 98 2.84 -2.06 -11.48
N GLU A 99 3.25 -1.74 -12.70
CA GLU A 99 3.25 -0.37 -13.20
C GLU A 99 1.85 0.23 -13.19
N LEU A 100 0.87 -0.48 -13.74
CA LEU A 100 -0.52 -0.02 -13.83
C LEU A 100 -1.16 0.13 -12.44
N ILE A 101 -1.00 -0.86 -11.56
CA ILE A 101 -1.52 -0.80 -10.18
C ILE A 101 -0.92 0.41 -9.46
N THR A 102 0.39 0.64 -9.58
CA THR A 102 1.03 1.79 -8.92
C THR A 102 0.49 3.12 -9.47
N GLY A 103 0.32 3.23 -10.79
CA GLY A 103 -0.29 4.41 -11.42
C GLY A 103 -1.71 4.67 -10.92
N ILE A 104 -2.55 3.62 -10.87
CA ILE A 104 -3.93 3.71 -10.37
C ILE A 104 -3.95 4.12 -8.89
N LEU A 105 -3.11 3.54 -8.05
CA LEU A 105 -3.05 3.85 -6.62
C LEU A 105 -2.62 5.31 -6.37
N PHE A 106 -1.64 5.82 -7.14
CA PHE A 106 -1.22 7.21 -7.04
C PHE A 106 -2.34 8.17 -7.45
N LEU A 107 -3.02 7.86 -8.55
CA LEU A 107 -4.20 8.63 -8.98
C LEU A 107 -5.32 8.57 -7.94
N ALA A 108 -5.59 7.41 -7.36
CA ALA A 108 -6.60 7.25 -6.30
C ALA A 108 -6.24 8.07 -5.05
N CYS A 109 -4.97 8.10 -4.65
CA CYS A 109 -4.51 8.96 -3.56
C CYS A 109 -4.74 10.45 -3.89
N TYR A 110 -4.43 10.88 -5.11
CA TYR A 110 -4.68 12.25 -5.53
C TYR A 110 -6.18 12.61 -5.54
N ILE A 111 -7.02 11.72 -6.03
CA ILE A 111 -8.48 11.93 -6.05
C ILE A 111 -9.04 12.01 -4.62
N ALA A 112 -8.53 11.16 -3.71
CA ALA A 112 -9.05 11.09 -2.34
C ALA A 112 -8.56 12.24 -1.45
N PHE A 113 -7.31 12.70 -1.63
CA PHE A 113 -6.65 13.63 -0.69
C PHE A 113 -6.20 14.95 -1.33
N GLY A 114 -6.41 15.13 -2.65
CA GLY A 114 -5.97 16.33 -3.38
C GLY A 114 -4.45 16.41 -3.51
N LEU A 115 -3.93 17.59 -3.82
CA LEU A 115 -2.47 17.86 -3.88
C LEU A 115 -1.97 18.29 -2.50
N THR A 116 -1.76 17.34 -1.61
CA THR A 116 -1.40 17.57 -0.20
C THR A 116 -0.28 16.62 0.26
N VAL A 117 0.26 16.85 1.45
CA VAL A 117 1.22 15.94 2.10
C VAL A 117 0.56 14.58 2.41
N GLU A 118 -0.76 14.55 2.63
CA GLU A 118 -1.51 13.30 2.80
C GLU A 118 -1.41 12.42 1.55
N THR A 119 -1.53 13.01 0.36
CA THR A 119 -1.35 12.28 -0.90
C THR A 119 0.04 11.66 -1.00
N LEU A 120 1.08 12.42 -0.64
CA LEU A 120 2.45 11.89 -0.61
C LEU A 120 2.58 10.73 0.37
N LYS A 121 2.05 10.87 1.59
CA LYS A 121 2.04 9.81 2.62
C LYS A 121 1.43 8.52 2.09
N TRP A 122 0.24 8.61 1.51
CA TRP A 122 -0.49 7.42 1.03
C TRP A 122 0.05 6.86 -0.28
N ALA A 123 0.64 7.69 -1.14
CA ALA A 123 1.34 7.22 -2.34
C ALA A 123 2.61 6.44 -1.95
N VAL A 124 3.42 6.94 -1.01
CA VAL A 124 4.59 6.24 -0.47
C VAL A 124 4.18 4.92 0.19
N PHE A 125 3.15 4.94 1.03
CA PHE A 125 2.60 3.74 1.65
C PHE A 125 2.17 2.70 0.60
N SER A 126 1.41 3.11 -0.41
CA SER A 126 0.95 2.24 -1.48
C SER A 126 2.11 1.63 -2.27
N ALA A 127 3.15 2.43 -2.58
CA ALA A 127 4.35 1.94 -3.25
C ALA A 127 5.06 0.85 -2.43
N ILE A 128 5.23 1.07 -1.13
CA ILE A 128 5.83 0.09 -0.21
C ILE A 128 4.96 -1.19 -0.16
N MET A 129 3.64 -1.05 -0.04
CA MET A 129 2.72 -2.20 -0.03
C MET A 129 2.78 -2.98 -1.34
N VAL A 130 2.85 -2.32 -2.49
CA VAL A 130 3.02 -3.00 -3.79
C VAL A 130 4.29 -3.83 -3.80
N VAL A 131 5.43 -3.30 -3.33
CA VAL A 131 6.67 -4.09 -3.23
C VAL A 131 6.46 -5.31 -2.33
N LEU A 132 5.93 -5.14 -1.12
CA LEU A 132 5.75 -6.23 -0.16
C LEU A 132 4.77 -7.29 -0.65
N VAL A 133 3.63 -6.88 -1.22
CA VAL A 133 2.62 -7.81 -1.79
C VAL A 133 3.23 -8.65 -2.91
N PHE A 134 3.95 -8.04 -3.85
CA PHE A 134 4.50 -8.79 -4.97
C PHE A 134 5.74 -9.61 -4.60
N THR A 135 6.53 -9.21 -3.61
CA THR A 135 7.63 -10.05 -3.09
C THR A 135 7.09 -11.24 -2.32
N ASP A 136 6.06 -11.06 -1.50
CA ASP A 136 5.41 -12.13 -0.77
C ASP A 136 4.71 -13.15 -1.70
N LEU A 137 3.98 -12.67 -2.71
CA LEU A 137 3.37 -13.51 -3.75
C LEU A 137 4.37 -14.36 -4.51
N ARG A 138 5.57 -13.82 -4.74
CA ARG A 138 6.58 -14.46 -5.58
C ARG A 138 7.52 -15.36 -4.82
N GLU A 139 8.03 -14.88 -3.68
CA GLU A 139 9.12 -15.50 -2.94
C GLU A 139 8.74 -15.84 -1.49
N ARG A 140 7.52 -15.48 -1.06
CA ARG A 140 7.02 -15.62 0.33
C ARG A 140 7.97 -14.96 1.33
N LEU A 141 8.53 -13.82 0.92
CA LEU A 141 9.49 -13.06 1.69
C LEU A 141 9.02 -11.61 1.82
N LEU A 142 9.10 -11.07 3.01
CA LEU A 142 8.86 -9.66 3.34
C LEU A 142 10.19 -9.02 3.76
N PRO A 143 10.91 -8.33 2.84
CA PRO A 143 12.27 -7.87 3.09
C PRO A 143 12.34 -6.86 4.23
N ASP A 144 13.23 -7.09 5.19
CA ASP A 144 13.43 -6.23 6.36
C ASP A 144 13.79 -4.78 5.98
N VAL A 145 14.60 -4.62 4.95
CA VAL A 145 15.00 -3.29 4.45
C VAL A 145 13.77 -2.47 4.04
N VAL A 146 12.78 -3.09 3.38
CA VAL A 146 11.54 -2.41 2.96
C VAL A 146 10.67 -2.09 4.16
N ASN A 147 10.53 -3.03 5.10
CA ASN A 147 9.74 -2.85 6.31
C ASN A 147 10.29 -1.74 7.22
N TYR A 148 11.59 -1.76 7.53
CA TYR A 148 12.16 -0.75 8.43
C TYR A 148 12.31 0.62 7.78
N THR A 149 12.67 0.68 6.49
CA THR A 149 12.67 1.97 5.76
C THR A 149 11.25 2.54 5.68
N GLY A 150 10.26 1.70 5.39
CA GLY A 150 8.85 2.10 5.40
C GLY A 150 8.38 2.57 6.77
N PHE A 151 8.75 1.88 7.85
CA PHE A 151 8.44 2.29 9.22
C PHE A 151 8.99 3.69 9.54
N ALA A 152 10.26 3.93 9.23
CA ALA A 152 10.87 5.25 9.43
C ALA A 152 10.16 6.35 8.62
N LEU A 153 9.83 6.07 7.34
CA LEU A 153 9.08 7.00 6.51
C LEU A 153 7.66 7.26 7.05
N GLY A 154 6.99 6.24 7.58
CA GLY A 154 5.69 6.37 8.22
C GLY A 154 5.72 7.33 9.41
N LEU A 155 6.70 7.18 10.29
CA LEU A 155 6.90 8.07 11.43
C LEU A 155 7.21 9.51 11.00
N VAL A 156 8.11 9.68 10.04
CA VAL A 156 8.47 11.02 9.52
C VAL A 156 7.27 11.71 8.88
N LEU A 157 6.55 11.01 8.00
CA LEU A 157 5.40 11.59 7.30
C LEU A 157 4.22 11.85 8.23
N SER A 158 4.06 11.05 9.30
CA SER A 158 3.01 11.29 10.28
C SER A 158 3.15 12.66 10.95
N PHE A 159 4.38 13.13 11.18
CA PHE A 159 4.62 14.43 11.79
C PHE A 159 4.12 15.61 10.95
N PHE A 160 4.04 15.44 9.63
CA PHE A 160 3.60 16.46 8.68
C PHE A 160 2.14 16.32 8.25
N THR A 161 1.44 15.30 8.73
CA THR A 161 0.05 15.01 8.39
C THR A 161 -0.87 15.10 9.60
N LYS A 162 -2.17 15.11 9.38
CA LYS A 162 -3.16 15.10 10.48
C LYS A 162 -3.17 13.76 11.20
N PRO A 163 -3.61 13.69 12.48
CA PRO A 163 -3.83 12.44 13.18
C PRO A 163 -4.67 11.48 12.36
N THR A 164 -4.21 10.24 12.24
CA THR A 164 -4.75 9.31 11.25
C THR A 164 -6.11 8.74 11.65
N ASP A 165 -6.28 8.37 12.92
CA ASP A 165 -7.52 7.78 13.43
C ASP A 165 -8.03 8.37 14.74
N GLY A 166 -7.30 9.35 15.27
CA GLY A 166 -7.68 10.09 16.48
C GLY A 166 -7.61 9.30 17.77
N THR A 167 -6.96 8.14 17.79
CA THR A 167 -6.78 7.33 19.02
C THR A 167 -5.93 8.07 20.04
N ALA A 168 -4.82 8.68 19.59
CA ALA A 168 -3.95 9.48 20.45
C ALA A 168 -4.67 10.69 21.01
N LEU A 169 -5.52 11.37 20.22
CA LEU A 169 -6.33 12.48 20.68
C LEU A 169 -7.33 12.02 21.75
N TRP A 170 -7.98 10.88 21.57
CA TRP A 170 -8.89 10.32 22.55
C TRP A 170 -8.19 10.02 23.88
N ILE A 171 -7.00 9.41 23.83
CA ILE A 171 -6.17 9.14 25.01
C ILE A 171 -5.72 10.46 25.66
N ALA A 172 -5.25 11.40 24.87
CA ALA A 172 -4.76 12.69 25.37
C ALA A 172 -5.86 13.49 26.11
N ASN A 173 -7.08 13.50 25.59
CA ASN A 173 -8.22 14.16 26.23
C ASN A 173 -8.64 13.54 27.59
N HIS A 174 -8.22 12.29 27.86
CA HIS A 174 -8.47 11.64 29.15
C HIS A 174 -7.30 11.80 30.14
N LEU A 175 -6.10 12.09 29.65
CA LEU A 175 -4.89 12.17 30.47
C LEU A 175 -4.44 13.61 30.74
N PHE A 176 -4.78 14.56 29.87
CA PHE A 176 -4.29 15.93 29.92
C PHE A 176 -5.45 16.93 29.84
N ASP A 177 -5.35 18.01 30.59
CA ASP A 177 -6.32 19.13 30.53
C ASP A 177 -6.27 19.85 29.19
N PHE A 178 -5.09 19.88 28.55
CA PHE A 178 -4.88 20.48 27.24
C PHE A 178 -4.27 19.44 26.28
N PRO A 179 -4.91 19.15 25.11
CA PRO A 179 -4.36 18.20 24.17
C PRO A 179 -3.06 18.71 23.53
N PRO A 180 -2.06 17.84 23.32
CA PRO A 180 -0.84 18.20 22.60
C PRO A 180 -1.12 18.70 21.18
N PRO A 181 -0.16 19.44 20.57
CA PRO A 181 -0.31 19.94 19.20
C PRO A 181 -0.47 18.79 18.19
N ALA A 182 -1.17 19.07 17.08
CA ALA A 182 -1.53 18.08 16.06
C ALA A 182 -0.36 17.21 15.53
N PRO A 183 0.86 17.72 15.30
CA PRO A 183 1.99 16.88 14.88
C PRO A 183 2.37 15.82 15.92
N VAL A 184 2.32 16.17 17.21
CA VAL A 184 2.63 15.23 18.30
C VAL A 184 1.55 14.13 18.37
N LEU A 185 0.27 14.51 18.22
CA LEU A 185 -0.84 13.57 18.20
C LEU A 185 -0.75 12.62 17.01
N SER A 186 -0.40 13.12 15.83
CA SER A 186 -0.22 12.31 14.64
C SER A 186 0.95 11.33 14.77
N PHE A 187 2.06 11.77 15.34
CA PHE A 187 3.21 10.92 15.64
C PHE A 187 2.86 9.85 16.70
N ALA A 188 2.11 10.21 17.72
CA ALA A 188 1.62 9.27 18.74
C ALA A 188 0.65 8.24 18.14
N ASP A 189 -0.28 8.64 17.24
CA ASP A 189 -1.13 7.72 16.47
C ASP A 189 -0.30 6.71 15.66
N ALA A 190 0.78 7.18 15.04
CA ALA A 190 1.69 6.31 14.26
C ALA A 190 2.39 5.28 15.16
N ILE A 191 2.90 5.69 16.31
CA ILE A 191 3.53 4.76 17.27
C ILE A 191 2.49 3.77 17.82
N LEU A 192 1.31 4.24 18.23
CA LEU A 192 0.24 3.37 18.72
C LEU A 192 -0.17 2.35 17.67
N GLY A 193 -0.32 2.78 16.40
CA GLY A 193 -0.64 1.88 15.30
C GLY A 193 0.44 0.83 15.08
N ALA A 194 1.71 1.23 15.11
CA ALA A 194 2.84 0.32 14.96
C ALA A 194 2.87 -0.72 16.09
N VAL A 195 2.72 -0.29 17.35
CA VAL A 195 2.71 -1.17 18.52
C VAL A 195 1.52 -2.12 18.49
N VAL A 196 0.32 -1.63 18.16
CA VAL A 196 -0.89 -2.46 18.08
C VAL A 196 -0.75 -3.48 16.95
N GLY A 197 -0.29 -3.07 15.76
CA GLY A 197 -0.15 -3.95 14.61
C GLY A 197 0.86 -5.07 14.83
N SER A 198 2.08 -4.71 15.20
CA SER A 198 3.13 -5.69 15.45
C SER A 198 2.88 -6.49 16.73
N GLY A 199 2.42 -5.84 17.80
CA GLY A 199 2.19 -6.48 19.09
C GLY A 199 1.10 -7.54 19.02
N LEU A 200 -0.02 -7.25 18.34
CA LEU A 200 -1.12 -8.21 18.19
C LEU A 200 -0.68 -9.45 17.41
N LEU A 201 -0.01 -9.27 16.26
CA LEU A 201 0.46 -10.40 15.47
C LEU A 201 1.56 -11.18 16.20
N TRP A 202 2.47 -10.49 16.88
CA TRP A 202 3.47 -11.14 17.70
C TRP A 202 2.85 -11.97 18.83
N LEU A 203 1.87 -11.43 19.54
CA LEU A 203 1.16 -12.17 20.59
C LEU A 203 0.46 -13.42 20.06
N VAL A 204 -0.20 -13.32 18.89
CA VAL A 204 -0.85 -14.47 18.25
C VAL A 204 0.19 -15.51 17.84
N SER A 205 1.30 -15.10 17.24
CA SER A 205 2.40 -15.98 16.84
C SER A 205 3.02 -16.71 18.03
N GLU A 206 3.33 -15.98 19.12
CA GLU A 206 3.91 -16.52 20.34
C GLU A 206 2.96 -17.47 21.06
N ALA A 207 1.67 -17.11 21.16
CA ALA A 207 0.65 -17.97 21.75
C ALA A 207 0.51 -19.30 20.95
N TYR A 208 0.50 -19.21 19.63
CA TYR A 208 0.44 -20.40 18.78
C TYR A 208 1.68 -21.29 18.95
N PHE A 209 2.88 -20.69 18.99
CA PHE A 209 4.12 -21.42 19.22
C PHE A 209 4.12 -22.16 20.55
N ARG A 210 3.67 -21.51 21.64
CA ARG A 210 3.57 -22.14 22.97
C ARG A 210 2.57 -23.27 23.03
N LEU A 211 1.46 -23.16 22.27
CA LEU A 211 0.40 -24.17 22.27
C LEU A 211 0.71 -25.38 21.35
N ARG A 212 1.39 -25.14 20.22
CA ARG A 212 1.58 -26.16 19.18
C ARG A 212 3.02 -26.59 18.97
N GLY A 213 4.00 -25.88 19.55
CA GLY A 213 5.44 -26.14 19.37
C GLY A 213 5.94 -25.91 17.93
N ARG A 214 5.17 -25.19 17.10
CA ARG A 214 5.50 -24.86 15.71
C ARG A 214 5.27 -23.40 15.45
N GLU A 215 6.09 -22.81 14.59
CA GLU A 215 5.88 -21.43 14.13
C GLU A 215 4.61 -21.37 13.26
N GLY A 216 3.67 -20.55 13.64
CA GLY A 216 2.38 -20.41 12.94
C GLY A 216 2.33 -19.25 11.96
N MET A 217 3.24 -18.27 12.10
CA MET A 217 3.28 -17.05 11.31
C MET A 217 4.72 -16.54 11.21
N GLY A 218 5.10 -16.04 10.03
CA GLY A 218 6.42 -15.45 9.81
C GLY A 218 6.62 -14.12 10.55
N LEU A 219 7.82 -13.91 11.10
CA LEU A 219 8.19 -12.60 11.68
C LEU A 219 8.12 -11.46 10.65
N GLY A 220 8.14 -11.78 9.36
CA GLY A 220 7.95 -10.81 8.28
C GLY A 220 6.61 -10.10 8.35
N ASP A 221 5.51 -10.82 8.64
CA ASP A 221 4.17 -10.26 8.78
C ASP A 221 4.08 -9.30 9.98
N VAL A 222 4.74 -9.66 11.10
CA VAL A 222 4.83 -8.79 12.29
C VAL A 222 5.54 -7.48 11.96
N LYS A 223 6.68 -7.53 11.25
CA LYS A 223 7.44 -6.35 10.83
C LYS A 223 6.67 -5.51 9.81
N MET A 224 5.96 -6.17 8.89
CA MET A 224 5.09 -5.49 7.94
C MET A 224 3.97 -4.74 8.65
N MET A 225 3.35 -5.32 9.68
CA MET A 225 2.30 -4.65 10.45
C MET A 225 2.83 -3.59 11.41
N LEU A 226 4.10 -3.68 11.85
CA LEU A 226 4.80 -2.56 12.49
C LEU A 226 4.83 -1.34 11.57
N MET A 227 5.28 -1.54 10.34
CA MET A 227 5.38 -0.50 9.33
C MET A 227 3.99 0.02 8.92
N ALA A 228 3.06 -0.87 8.58
CA ALA A 228 1.71 -0.49 8.18
C ALA A 228 0.98 0.29 9.27
N GLY A 229 1.14 -0.12 10.52
CA GLY A 229 0.55 0.56 11.68
C GLY A 229 1.04 1.99 11.86
N ALA A 230 2.31 2.27 11.56
CA ALA A 230 2.86 3.62 11.59
C ALA A 230 2.20 4.59 10.58
N PHE A 231 1.67 4.07 9.48
CA PHE A 231 0.89 4.86 8.51
C PHE A 231 -0.60 4.93 8.88
N LEU A 232 -1.18 3.82 9.32
CA LEU A 232 -2.62 3.62 9.44
C LEU A 232 -3.20 4.09 10.79
N GLY A 233 -2.40 4.14 11.88
CA GLY A 233 -2.90 4.30 13.23
C GLY A 233 -3.56 3.02 13.77
N ALA A 234 -3.96 3.02 15.05
CA ALA A 234 -4.36 1.79 15.75
C ALA A 234 -5.66 1.16 15.23
N LYS A 235 -6.72 1.97 15.03
CA LYS A 235 -8.05 1.47 14.62
C LYS A 235 -8.02 0.88 13.21
N ARG A 236 -7.40 1.59 12.26
CA ARG A 236 -7.29 1.13 10.87
C ARG A 236 -6.36 -0.08 10.76
N THR A 237 -5.33 -0.18 11.61
CA THR A 237 -4.45 -1.35 11.68
C THR A 237 -5.22 -2.59 12.15
N LEU A 238 -6.05 -2.48 13.19
CA LEU A 238 -6.93 -3.58 13.62
C LEU A 238 -7.90 -4.01 12.51
N LEU A 239 -8.50 -3.03 11.82
CA LEU A 239 -9.35 -3.31 10.65
C LEU A 239 -8.59 -4.03 9.54
N THR A 240 -7.33 -3.64 9.29
CA THR A 240 -6.45 -4.30 8.30
C THR A 240 -6.19 -5.75 8.66
N ILE A 241 -5.83 -6.03 9.92
CA ILE A 241 -5.59 -7.40 10.38
C ILE A 241 -6.85 -8.24 10.24
N LEU A 242 -8.01 -7.71 10.66
CA LEU A 242 -9.28 -8.41 10.54
C LEU A 242 -9.62 -8.69 9.06
N ALA A 243 -9.56 -7.67 8.21
CA ALA A 243 -9.89 -7.81 6.79
C ALA A 243 -8.91 -8.75 6.06
N GLY A 244 -7.62 -8.63 6.32
CA GLY A 244 -6.58 -9.50 5.74
C GLY A 244 -6.74 -10.96 6.16
N SER A 245 -7.04 -11.20 7.44
CA SER A 245 -7.30 -12.54 7.96
C SER A 245 -8.56 -13.17 7.35
N LEU A 246 -9.63 -12.39 7.19
CA LEU A 246 -10.86 -12.86 6.53
C LEU A 246 -10.61 -13.17 5.05
N LEU A 247 -9.96 -12.29 4.31
CA LEU A 247 -9.62 -12.51 2.91
C LEU A 247 -8.73 -13.75 2.75
N GLY A 248 -7.68 -13.88 3.56
CA GLY A 248 -6.79 -15.04 3.55
C GLY A 248 -7.52 -16.34 3.86
N SER A 249 -8.42 -16.33 4.86
CA SER A 249 -9.22 -17.51 5.22
C SER A 249 -10.18 -17.92 4.12
N VAL A 250 -10.93 -16.99 3.55
CA VAL A 250 -11.89 -17.26 2.46
C VAL A 250 -11.19 -17.81 1.24
N LEU A 251 -10.11 -17.17 0.81
CA LEU A 251 -9.34 -17.63 -0.37
C LEU A 251 -8.59 -18.92 -0.08
N GLY A 252 -8.10 -19.12 1.15
CA GLY A 252 -7.48 -20.38 1.59
C GLY A 252 -8.43 -21.55 1.48
N VAL A 253 -9.61 -21.43 2.07
CA VAL A 253 -10.65 -22.45 1.98
C VAL A 253 -11.07 -22.70 0.52
N ALA A 254 -11.24 -21.63 -0.27
CA ALA A 254 -11.59 -21.76 -1.68
C ALA A 254 -10.52 -22.55 -2.49
N VAL A 255 -9.24 -22.30 -2.25
CA VAL A 255 -8.13 -23.01 -2.91
C VAL A 255 -8.09 -24.50 -2.50
N ILE A 256 -8.27 -24.80 -1.22
CA ILE A 256 -8.31 -26.18 -0.71
C ILE A 256 -9.48 -26.94 -1.35
N LEU A 257 -10.68 -26.35 -1.37
CA LEU A 257 -11.86 -26.97 -1.97
C LEU A 257 -11.73 -27.18 -3.48
N ALA A 258 -11.16 -26.20 -4.21
CA ALA A 258 -11.02 -26.26 -5.65
C ALA A 258 -9.94 -27.23 -6.13
N LYS A 259 -8.82 -27.33 -5.40
CA LYS A 259 -7.65 -28.10 -5.87
C LYS A 259 -7.49 -29.47 -5.21
N ARG A 260 -8.35 -29.88 -4.27
CA ARG A 260 -8.23 -31.10 -3.47
C ARG A 260 -6.80 -31.31 -2.91
N LYS A 261 -6.07 -30.23 -2.69
CA LYS A 261 -4.72 -30.28 -2.12
C LYS A 261 -4.79 -30.44 -0.62
N GLU A 262 -3.83 -31.22 -0.10
CA GLU A 262 -3.65 -31.36 1.34
C GLU A 262 -3.44 -30.00 2.03
N SER A 263 -3.78 -29.93 3.32
CA SER A 263 -3.80 -28.73 4.18
C SER A 263 -2.45 -28.00 4.33
N ASP A 264 -1.36 -28.53 3.79
CA ASP A 264 0.00 -28.00 3.94
C ASP A 264 0.38 -26.90 2.91
N TYR A 265 -0.60 -26.40 2.13
CA TYR A 265 -0.32 -25.29 1.22
C TYR A 265 -0.22 -23.96 2.01
N GLU A 266 0.99 -23.53 2.26
CA GLU A 266 1.25 -22.22 2.86
C GLU A 266 0.80 -21.08 1.94
N LEU A 267 -0.19 -20.33 2.40
CA LEU A 267 -0.67 -19.12 1.71
C LEU A 267 0.20 -17.92 2.09
N PRO A 268 0.50 -17.03 1.13
CA PRO A 268 1.24 -15.81 1.42
C PRO A 268 0.35 -14.85 2.23
N PHE A 269 0.43 -14.90 3.56
CA PHE A 269 -0.43 -14.13 4.46
C PHE A 269 -0.16 -12.62 4.34
N GLY A 270 1.10 -12.21 4.19
CA GLY A 270 1.49 -10.83 3.97
C GLY A 270 0.82 -10.20 2.75
N THR A 271 0.58 -10.97 1.71
CA THR A 271 -0.16 -10.51 0.52
C THR A 271 -1.57 -10.06 0.87
N PHE A 272 -2.31 -10.84 1.66
CA PHE A 272 -3.69 -10.49 2.06
C PHE A 272 -3.72 -9.32 3.01
N LEU A 273 -2.78 -9.25 3.95
CA LEU A 273 -2.60 -8.10 4.82
C LEU A 273 -2.29 -6.83 4.03
N GLY A 274 -1.38 -6.92 3.05
CA GLY A 274 -0.99 -5.77 2.21
C GLY A 274 -2.14 -5.27 1.33
N MET A 275 -2.90 -6.16 0.72
CA MET A 275 -4.10 -5.79 -0.03
C MET A 275 -5.15 -5.14 0.88
N ALA A 276 -5.41 -5.72 2.06
CA ALA A 276 -6.33 -5.15 3.04
C ALA A 276 -5.85 -3.77 3.52
N ALA A 277 -4.55 -3.60 3.76
CA ALA A 277 -3.96 -2.32 4.16
C ALA A 277 -4.20 -1.22 3.12
N ILE A 278 -4.01 -1.52 1.83
CA ILE A 278 -4.29 -0.57 0.73
C ILE A 278 -5.79 -0.21 0.71
N LEU A 279 -6.69 -1.19 0.82
CA LEU A 279 -8.14 -0.94 0.83
C LEU A 279 -8.55 -0.08 2.03
N VAL A 280 -7.97 -0.32 3.20
CA VAL A 280 -8.27 0.44 4.43
C VAL A 280 -7.84 1.91 4.34
N VAL A 281 -6.85 2.26 3.51
CA VAL A 281 -6.51 3.67 3.24
C VAL A 281 -7.73 4.43 2.72
N PHE A 282 -8.47 3.85 1.79
CA PHE A 282 -9.59 4.51 1.11
C PHE A 282 -10.93 4.30 1.80
N PHE A 283 -11.15 3.12 2.35
CA PHE A 283 -12.45 2.70 2.89
C PHE A 283 -12.48 2.57 4.43
N GLY A 284 -11.32 2.65 5.09
CA GLY A 284 -11.23 2.40 6.54
C GLY A 284 -12.01 3.40 7.38
N THR A 285 -11.96 4.70 7.06
CA THR A 285 -12.68 5.74 7.82
C THR A 285 -14.20 5.55 7.76
N PRO A 286 -14.83 5.39 6.57
CA PRO A 286 -16.25 5.08 6.49
C PRO A 286 -16.66 3.84 7.28
N VAL A 287 -15.87 2.78 7.21
CA VAL A 287 -16.16 1.52 7.92
C VAL A 287 -16.06 1.70 9.44
N VAL A 288 -15.01 2.35 9.93
CA VAL A 288 -14.86 2.62 11.37
C VAL A 288 -15.97 3.51 11.88
N ASN A 289 -16.32 4.58 11.17
CA ASN A 289 -17.38 5.48 11.57
C ASN A 289 -18.76 4.79 11.57
N TRP A 290 -19.04 3.96 10.56
CA TRP A 290 -20.24 3.14 10.52
C TRP A 290 -20.33 2.21 11.74
N TYR A 291 -19.26 1.50 12.07
CA TYR A 291 -19.23 0.62 13.23
C TYR A 291 -19.45 1.40 14.54
N GLN A 292 -18.80 2.55 14.70
CA GLN A 292 -18.99 3.40 15.87
C GLN A 292 -20.42 3.91 16.00
N SER A 293 -21.08 4.26 14.88
CA SER A 293 -22.49 4.69 14.91
C SER A 293 -23.43 3.60 15.42
N LEU A 294 -23.15 2.33 15.10
CA LEU A 294 -23.94 1.20 15.63
C LEU A 294 -23.79 1.02 17.14
N LEU A 295 -22.62 1.35 17.71
CA LEU A 295 -22.38 1.26 19.14
C LEU A 295 -23.00 2.41 19.93
N MET A 296 -23.15 3.59 19.32
CA MET A 296 -23.73 4.78 19.97
C MET A 296 -25.28 4.79 19.97
N VAL A 297 -25.92 3.93 19.21
CA VAL A 297 -27.40 3.78 19.15
C VAL A 297 -27.94 2.87 20.29
N ARG A 298 -27.07 2.37 21.13
CA ARG A 298 -27.41 1.64 22.37
C ARG A 298 -27.13 2.52 23.57
#